data_2d7469819fd799ed8d87f3a292113558
#
_entry.id   2d7469819fd799ed8d87f3a292113558
#
_cell.length_a   1.000
_cell.length_b   1.000
_cell.length_c   1.000
_cell.angle_alpha   90.00
_cell.angle_beta   90.00
_cell.angle_gamma   90.00
#
_symmetry.space_group_name_H-M   'P 1'
#
loop_
_entity.id
_entity.type
_entity.pdbx_description
1 polymer ?
#
loop_
_entity_poly.entity_id
_entity_poly.type
_entity_poly.pdbx_seq_one_letter_code
_entity_poly.pdbx_strand_id
1 'polypeptide(L)' 'MVKGSNVLELIGKTPVVRLNRLVDEDFADVYLKLEYFNPGGSIKDRIALGMIEDAEREGKLKPGGTIVEPTSGNTGI' A
#
# COMPACT_ATOMS: atom_id res chain seq x y z
N MET A 1 6.52 -11.20 -14.07
CA MET A 1 5.54 -10.09 -14.20
C MET A 1 4.56 -10.14 -13.04
N VAL A 2 4.32 -8.99 -12.42
CA VAL A 2 3.29 -8.85 -11.38
C VAL A 2 1.95 -8.62 -12.06
N LYS A 3 0.98 -9.45 -11.74
CA LYS A 3 -0.35 -9.32 -12.33
C LYS A 3 -1.42 -9.83 -11.34
N GLY A 4 -2.59 -9.22 -11.38
CA GLY A 4 -3.71 -9.60 -10.53
C GLY A 4 -5.02 -9.55 -11.30
N SER A 5 -6.06 -10.19 -10.75
CA SER A 5 -7.40 -10.20 -11.34
C SER A 5 -8.17 -8.91 -11.09
N ASN A 6 -7.81 -8.18 -10.05
CA ASN A 6 -8.36 -6.86 -9.74
C ASN A 6 -7.29 -6.01 -9.07
N VAL A 7 -7.57 -4.71 -8.90
CA VAL A 7 -6.60 -3.77 -8.38
C VAL A 7 -6.19 -4.07 -6.94
N LEU A 8 -7.07 -4.66 -6.14
CA LEU A 8 -6.78 -4.98 -4.73
C LEU A 8 -5.67 -6.02 -4.61
N GLU A 9 -5.57 -6.94 -5.54
CA GLU A 9 -4.53 -7.96 -5.54
C GLU A 9 -3.13 -7.39 -5.80
N LEU A 10 -3.04 -6.17 -6.33
CA LEU A 10 -1.76 -5.52 -6.60
C LEU A 10 -1.25 -4.69 -5.43
N ILE A 11 -2.11 -4.40 -4.46
CA ILE A 11 -1.71 -3.64 -3.27
C ILE A 11 -0.66 -4.44 -2.49
N GLY A 12 0.46 -3.77 -2.15
CA GLY A 12 1.53 -4.38 -1.38
C GLY A 12 2.55 -5.16 -2.20
N LYS A 13 2.32 -5.37 -3.47
CA LYS A 13 3.27 -6.06 -4.36
C LYS A 13 4.24 -5.06 -4.98
N THR A 14 4.91 -4.31 -4.11
CA THR A 14 5.80 -3.23 -4.51
C THR A 14 7.23 -3.73 -4.71
N PRO A 15 7.97 -3.17 -5.67
CA PRO A 15 9.33 -3.58 -5.93
C PRO A 15 10.29 -3.11 -4.83
N VAL A 16 11.44 -3.77 -4.76
CA VAL A 16 12.54 -3.43 -3.87
C VAL A 16 13.77 -3.17 -4.73
N VAL A 17 14.48 -2.10 -4.46
CA VAL A 17 15.69 -1.76 -5.19
C VAL A 17 16.85 -1.52 -4.23
N ARG A 18 18.04 -1.97 -4.63
CA ARG A 18 19.26 -1.72 -3.86
C ARG A 18 19.72 -0.28 -4.04
N LEU A 19 20.10 0.37 -2.94
CA LEU A 19 20.68 1.71 -2.99
C LEU A 19 22.16 1.60 -3.34
N ASN A 20 22.57 2.16 -4.48
CA ASN A 20 23.93 1.99 -5.01
C ASN A 20 24.82 3.23 -4.93
N ARG A 21 24.24 4.42 -5.01
CA ARG A 21 25.04 5.65 -5.15
C ARG A 21 25.24 6.44 -3.87
N LEU A 22 24.36 6.29 -2.91
CA LEU A 22 24.38 7.07 -1.68
C LEU A 22 24.99 6.33 -0.50
N VAL A 23 25.47 5.10 -0.73
CA VAL A 23 26.01 4.22 0.31
C VAL A 23 27.39 3.76 -0.09
N ASP A 24 28.38 3.91 0.81
CA ASP A 24 29.74 3.43 0.61
C ASP A 24 29.81 1.91 0.75
N GLU A 25 30.89 1.31 0.19
CA GLU A 25 31.12 -0.13 0.23
C GLU A 25 31.22 -0.69 1.65
N ASP A 26 31.63 0.13 2.61
CA ASP A 26 31.80 -0.29 4.01
C ASP A 26 30.50 -0.29 4.82
N PHE A 27 29.39 0.20 4.22
CA PHE A 27 28.10 0.17 4.87
C PHE A 27 27.36 -1.14 4.60
N ALA A 28 26.34 -1.41 5.41
CA ALA A 28 25.43 -2.52 5.18
C ALA A 28 24.72 -2.35 3.83
N ASP A 29 24.24 -3.46 3.27
CA ASP A 29 23.38 -3.39 2.09
C ASP A 29 22.05 -2.72 2.47
N VAL A 30 21.68 -1.69 1.70
CA VAL A 30 20.46 -0.93 1.92
C VAL A 30 19.52 -1.11 0.74
N TYR A 31 18.29 -1.46 1.02
CA TYR A 31 17.24 -1.64 0.02
C TYR A 31 16.09 -0.68 0.28
N LEU A 32 15.49 -0.18 -0.80
CA LEU A 32 14.31 0.68 -0.73
C LEU A 32 13.11 -0.09 -1.26
N LYS A 33 12.06 -0.15 -0.44
CA LYS A 33 10.78 -0.69 -0.89
C LYS A 33 9.94 0.47 -1.45
N LEU A 34 9.65 0.38 -2.74
CA LEU A 34 9.07 1.50 -3.49
C LEU A 34 7.54 1.50 -3.37
N GLU A 35 7.04 2.01 -2.25
CA GLU A 35 5.61 1.98 -1.94
C GLU A 35 4.76 2.90 -2.85
N TYR A 36 5.37 3.85 -3.55
CA TYR A 36 4.64 4.66 -4.52
C TYR A 36 4.19 3.86 -5.76
N PHE A 37 4.67 2.63 -5.92
CA PHE A 37 4.17 1.72 -6.96
C PHE A 37 2.88 1.00 -6.59
N ASN A 38 2.34 1.21 -5.38
CA ASN A 38 0.98 0.75 -5.09
C ASN A 38 -0.01 1.41 -6.06
N PRO A 39 -1.15 0.76 -6.39
CA PRO A 39 -2.15 1.33 -7.31
C PRO A 39 -2.60 2.74 -6.98
N GLY A 40 -2.76 3.06 -5.69
CA GLY A 40 -3.11 4.41 -5.24
C GLY A 40 -1.92 5.32 -5.01
N GLY A 41 -0.70 4.85 -5.25
CA GLY A 41 0.50 5.66 -5.24
C GLY A 41 1.24 5.78 -3.90
N SER A 42 0.85 5.06 -2.86
CA SER A 42 1.55 5.12 -1.58
C SER A 42 1.30 3.90 -0.70
N ILE A 43 2.02 3.83 0.43
CA ILE A 43 1.82 2.82 1.46
C ILE A 43 0.40 2.86 2.05
N LYS A 44 -0.32 3.97 1.89
CA LYS A 44 -1.67 4.12 2.43
C LYS A 44 -2.68 3.17 1.80
N ASP A 45 -2.39 2.63 0.63
CA ASP A 45 -3.21 1.58 0.03
C ASP A 45 -3.32 0.37 0.96
N ARG A 46 -2.22 -0.03 1.59
CA ARG A 46 -2.19 -1.14 2.55
C ARG A 46 -3.07 -0.87 3.76
N ILE A 47 -2.96 0.33 4.30
CA ILE A 47 -3.72 0.75 5.48
C ILE A 47 -5.21 0.81 5.17
N ALA A 48 -5.58 1.40 4.04
CA ALA A 48 -6.97 1.53 3.62
C ALA A 48 -7.61 0.15 3.41
N LEU A 49 -6.92 -0.74 2.71
CA LEU A 49 -7.41 -2.10 2.48
C LEU A 49 -7.64 -2.82 3.81
N GLY A 50 -6.67 -2.73 4.73
CA GLY A 50 -6.77 -3.35 6.04
C GLY A 50 -7.96 -2.83 6.86
N MET A 51 -8.17 -1.51 6.87
CA MET A 51 -9.29 -0.92 7.60
C MET A 51 -10.64 -1.37 7.03
N ILE A 52 -10.78 -1.41 5.72
CA ILE A 52 -12.02 -1.82 5.07
C ILE A 52 -12.29 -3.30 5.33
N GLU A 53 -11.29 -4.16 5.14
CA GLU A 53 -11.44 -5.60 5.38
C GLU A 53 -11.79 -5.90 6.85
N ASP A 54 -11.15 -5.20 7.80
CA ASP A 54 -11.45 -5.37 9.22
C ASP A 54 -12.87 -4.94 9.53
N ALA A 55 -13.33 -3.82 8.98
CA ALA A 55 -14.69 -3.33 9.19
C ALA A 55 -15.74 -4.29 8.62
N GLU A 56 -15.47 -4.87 7.46
CA GLU A 56 -16.36 -5.87 6.86
C GLU A 56 -16.41 -7.14 7.71
N ARG A 57 -15.25 -7.64 8.16
CA ARG A 57 -15.15 -8.84 8.98
C ARG A 57 -15.87 -8.68 10.32
N GLU A 58 -15.79 -7.48 10.92
CA GLU A 58 -16.45 -7.17 12.19
C GLU A 58 -17.93 -6.82 12.04
N GLY A 59 -18.42 -6.74 10.82
CA GLY A 59 -19.81 -6.40 10.54
C GLY A 59 -20.16 -4.92 10.65
N LYS A 60 -19.14 -4.06 10.79
CA LYS A 60 -19.34 -2.59 10.88
C LYS A 60 -19.61 -1.96 9.52
N LEU A 61 -19.09 -2.58 8.47
CA LEU A 61 -19.29 -2.13 7.09
C LEU A 61 -20.03 -3.23 6.32
N LYS A 62 -21.19 -2.89 5.79
CA LYS A 62 -22.04 -3.79 5.00
C LYS A 62 -22.09 -3.33 3.55
N PRO A 63 -22.47 -4.21 2.60
CA PRO A 63 -22.66 -3.80 1.22
C PRO A 63 -23.58 -2.58 1.11
N GLY A 64 -23.17 -1.57 0.35
CA GLY A 64 -23.90 -0.31 0.24
C GLY A 64 -23.70 0.67 1.39
N GLY A 65 -22.89 0.31 2.37
CA GLY A 65 -22.59 1.19 3.51
C GLY A 65 -21.78 2.41 3.11
N THR A 66 -21.70 3.38 4.00
CA THR A 66 -21.00 4.64 3.80
C THR A 66 -19.73 4.68 4.65
N ILE A 67 -18.63 5.13 4.05
CA ILE A 67 -17.35 5.34 4.73
C ILE A 67 -17.13 6.85 4.83
N VAL A 68 -16.75 7.30 6.04
CA VAL A 68 -16.37 8.69 6.27
C VAL A 68 -14.93 8.70 6.79
N GLU A 69 -14.04 9.38 6.07
CA GLU A 69 -12.63 9.46 6.42
C GLU A 69 -12.12 10.89 6.33
N PRO A 70 -11.67 11.50 7.45
CA PRO A 70 -11.17 12.87 7.45
C PRO A 70 -9.73 12.95 6.92
N THR A 71 -9.53 12.61 5.66
CA THR A 71 -8.21 12.65 5.02
C THR A 71 -8.18 13.67 3.90
N SER A 72 -7.04 14.37 3.77
CA SER A 72 -6.76 15.24 2.62
C SER A 72 -5.66 14.65 1.74
N GLY A 73 -5.22 13.43 2.02
CA GLY A 73 -4.06 12.82 1.37
C GLY A 73 -4.31 11.41 0.86
N ASN A 74 -3.24 10.63 0.84
CA ASN A 74 -3.20 9.31 0.21
C ASN A 74 -4.16 8.28 0.80
N THR A 75 -4.53 8.39 2.05
CA THR A 75 -5.49 7.46 2.66
C THR A 75 -6.86 7.52 1.97
N GLY A 76 -7.24 8.70 1.44
CA GLY A 76 -8.52 8.89 0.77
C GLY A 76 -8.56 8.41 -0.68
N ILE A 77 -7.42 8.12 -1.25
CA ILE A 77 -7.35 7.67 -2.64
C ILE A 77 -7.85 6.22 -2.75
#